data_33abe5aa0691d5a5d750f496ff18616e
#
_entry.id   33abe5aa0691d5a5d750f496ff18616e
#
_cell.length_a   1.000
_cell.length_b   1.000
_cell.length_c   1.000
_cell.angle_alpha   90.00
_cell.angle_beta   90.00
_cell.angle_gamma   90.00
#
_symmetry.space_group_name_H-M   'P 1'
#
loop_
_entity.id
_entity.type
_entity.pdbx_description
1 polymer ?
#
loop_
_entity_poly.entity_id
_entity_poly.type
_entity_poly.pdbx_seq_one_letter_code
_entity_poly.pdbx_strand_id
1 'polypeptide(L)'
;MTSLESEAINIIREVVATARRPVMLYSMGKDSSVMLHLTHKAFYPAPAPFPLLHIDTGWKFRDMYTLPEQVSKASGLRLITHITPEGVAAGVGPFTDGSNYHTDVMKTQGLKQALDRHEFDVVMGGERRDEEKSRAKKRIFSLRQSGHRWDPRAQRPALWSL
;
A
#
# COMPACT_ATOMS: atom_id res chain seq x y z
N MET A 1 -22.90 8.31 8.11
CA MET A 1 -21.59 8.18 7.43
C MET A 1 -21.11 9.55 7.01
N THR A 2 -19.85 9.87 7.24
CA THR A 2 -19.25 11.08 6.67
C THR A 2 -19.05 10.91 5.16
N SER A 3 -19.09 11.99 4.39
CA SER A 3 -18.88 11.95 2.93
C SER A 3 -17.59 11.23 2.53
N LEU A 4 -16.48 11.52 3.24
CA LEU A 4 -15.17 10.90 3.00
C LEU A 4 -15.14 9.38 3.24
N GLU A 5 -15.86 8.91 4.24
CA GLU A 5 -15.96 7.47 4.53
C GLU A 5 -16.68 6.74 3.39
N SER A 6 -17.80 7.29 2.93
CA SER A 6 -18.56 6.71 1.82
C SER A 6 -17.76 6.70 0.53
N GLU A 7 -17.03 7.78 0.24
CA GLU A 7 -16.14 7.87 -0.92
C GLU A 7 -15.05 6.80 -0.86
N ALA A 8 -14.35 6.66 0.27
CA ALA A 8 -13.29 5.66 0.44
C ALA A 8 -13.82 4.23 0.27
N ILE A 9 -15.00 3.91 0.83
CA ILE A 9 -15.64 2.61 0.64
C ILE A 9 -15.96 2.35 -0.82
N ASN A 10 -16.47 3.35 -1.55
CA ASN A 10 -16.78 3.22 -2.97
C ASN A 10 -15.51 3.00 -3.81
N ILE A 11 -14.42 3.73 -3.52
CA ILE A 11 -13.13 3.54 -4.19
C ILE A 11 -12.61 2.11 -3.99
N ILE A 12 -12.65 1.58 -2.76
CA ILE A 12 -12.20 0.23 -2.45
C ILE A 12 -13.03 -0.81 -3.23
N ARG A 13 -14.34 -0.65 -3.29
CA ARG A 13 -15.25 -1.53 -4.05
C ARG A 13 -14.99 -1.46 -5.55
N GLU A 14 -14.74 -0.26 -6.09
CA GLU A 14 -14.43 -0.06 -7.50
C GLU A 14 -13.10 -0.74 -7.90
N VAL A 15 -12.08 -0.65 -7.06
CA VAL A 15 -10.82 -1.37 -7.26
C VAL A 15 -11.08 -2.87 -7.39
N VAL A 16 -11.85 -3.45 -6.47
CA VAL A 16 -12.15 -4.90 -6.51
C VAL A 16 -12.97 -5.29 -7.74
N ALA A 17 -13.87 -4.42 -8.19
CA ALA A 17 -14.68 -4.69 -9.38
C ALA A 17 -13.88 -4.62 -10.69
N THR A 18 -12.77 -3.87 -10.73
CA THR A 18 -12.02 -3.58 -11.97
C THR A 18 -10.66 -4.25 -12.04
N ALA A 19 -10.02 -4.48 -10.89
CA ALA A 19 -8.70 -5.10 -10.81
C ALA A 19 -8.78 -6.63 -10.86
N ARG A 20 -7.77 -7.25 -11.46
CA ARG A 20 -7.64 -8.72 -11.47
C ARG A 20 -6.93 -9.22 -10.21
N ARG A 21 -5.92 -8.49 -9.75
CA ARG A 21 -5.06 -8.86 -8.60
C ARG A 21 -4.76 -7.65 -7.73
N PRO A 22 -5.77 -7.09 -7.04
CA PRO A 22 -5.58 -5.95 -6.15
C PRO A 22 -4.85 -6.35 -4.88
N VAL A 23 -4.12 -5.38 -4.29
CA VAL A 23 -3.47 -5.52 -2.98
C VAL A 23 -3.58 -4.23 -2.19
N MET A 24 -3.70 -4.32 -0.87
CA MET A 24 -3.67 -3.16 0.01
C MET A 24 -2.35 -3.11 0.77
N LEU A 25 -1.66 -1.96 0.72
CA LEU A 25 -0.47 -1.74 1.53
C LEU A 25 -0.84 -1.62 3.01
N TYR A 26 -0.12 -2.36 3.84
CA TYR A 26 -0.32 -2.35 5.28
C TYR A 26 1.00 -2.07 6.00
N SER A 27 1.18 -0.82 6.44
CA SER A 27 2.41 -0.37 7.12
C SER A 27 2.31 -0.41 8.65
N MET A 28 1.18 -0.85 9.20
CA MET A 28 0.85 -0.81 10.63
C MET A 28 0.74 0.62 11.22
N GLY A 29 0.78 1.62 10.36
CA GLY A 29 0.52 3.00 10.75
C GLY A 29 -0.97 3.32 10.82
N LYS A 30 -1.30 4.50 11.35
CA LYS A 30 -2.69 4.97 11.52
C LYS A 30 -3.50 4.90 10.21
N ASP A 31 -2.91 5.33 9.10
CA ASP A 31 -3.61 5.44 7.82
C ASP A 31 -3.94 4.06 7.24
N SER A 32 -2.99 3.12 7.29
CA SER A 32 -3.23 1.74 6.88
C SER A 32 -4.24 1.02 7.77
N SER A 33 -4.29 1.35 9.06
CA SER A 33 -5.30 0.81 9.99
C SER A 33 -6.69 1.36 9.72
N VAL A 34 -6.82 2.65 9.39
CA VAL A 34 -8.09 3.25 8.94
C VAL A 34 -8.55 2.60 7.63
N MET A 35 -7.64 2.42 6.66
CA MET A 35 -7.99 1.74 5.41
C MET A 35 -8.46 0.31 5.64
N LEU A 36 -7.83 -0.44 6.54
CA LEU A 36 -8.26 -1.79 6.89
C LEU A 36 -9.67 -1.77 7.50
N HIS A 37 -9.95 -0.83 8.40
CA HIS A 37 -11.29 -0.65 8.98
C HIS A 37 -12.34 -0.35 7.90
N LEU A 38 -12.04 0.56 6.98
CA LEU A 38 -12.95 0.88 5.85
C LEU A 38 -13.14 -0.30 4.89
N THR A 39 -12.09 -1.10 4.71
CA THR A 39 -12.16 -2.34 3.94
C THR A 39 -13.13 -3.34 4.58
N HIS A 40 -13.07 -3.53 5.89
CA HIS A 40 -14.06 -4.35 6.59
C HIS A 40 -15.48 -3.85 6.40
N LYS A 41 -15.70 -2.53 6.52
CA LYS A 41 -17.02 -1.94 6.28
C LYS A 41 -17.49 -2.11 4.83
N ALA A 42 -16.56 -2.04 3.86
CA ALA A 42 -16.87 -2.17 2.44
C ALA A 42 -17.43 -3.56 2.08
N PHE A 43 -16.95 -4.62 2.76
CA PHE A 43 -17.27 -6.01 2.39
C PHE A 43 -18.08 -6.76 3.45
N TYR A 44 -18.39 -6.15 4.61
CA TYR A 44 -19.17 -6.81 5.64
C TYR A 44 -20.44 -7.44 5.07
N PRO A 45 -20.79 -8.70 5.46
CA PRO A 45 -20.13 -9.55 6.47
C PRO A 45 -18.99 -10.45 5.93
N ALA A 46 -18.70 -10.40 4.64
CA ALA A 46 -17.62 -11.20 4.03
C ALA A 46 -16.25 -10.55 4.24
N PRO A 47 -15.15 -11.33 4.23
CA PRO A 47 -13.80 -10.77 4.16
C PRO A 47 -13.56 -10.11 2.80
N ALA A 48 -12.63 -9.13 2.74
CA ALA A 48 -12.24 -8.51 1.48
C ALA A 48 -11.50 -9.53 0.57
N PRO A 49 -11.74 -9.51 -0.75
CA PRO A 49 -11.21 -10.51 -1.68
C PRO A 49 -9.78 -10.17 -2.17
N PHE A 50 -8.95 -9.57 -1.33
CA PHE A 50 -7.56 -9.22 -1.65
C PHE A 50 -6.67 -9.33 -0.41
N PRO A 51 -5.36 -9.56 -0.60
CA PRO A 51 -4.42 -9.64 0.50
C PRO A 51 -3.93 -8.26 0.97
N LEU A 52 -3.34 -8.25 2.16
CA LEU A 52 -2.51 -7.16 2.67
C LEU A 52 -1.05 -7.40 2.23
N LEU A 53 -0.34 -6.33 1.90
CA LEU A 53 1.09 -6.35 1.60
C LEU A 53 1.85 -5.48 2.60
N HIS A 54 2.77 -6.11 3.31
CA HIS A 54 3.68 -5.45 4.23
C HIS A 54 5.11 -5.51 3.69
N ILE A 55 5.75 -4.35 3.56
CA ILE A 55 7.16 -4.26 3.20
C ILE A 55 7.97 -4.17 4.48
N ASP A 56 8.77 -5.19 4.74
CA ASP A 56 9.67 -5.22 5.89
C ASP A 56 10.98 -4.53 5.54
N THR A 57 11.31 -3.48 6.29
CA THR A 57 12.53 -2.72 6.09
C THR A 57 13.68 -3.18 6.98
N GLY A 58 13.48 -4.22 7.80
CA GLY A 58 14.48 -4.75 8.73
C GLY A 58 14.70 -3.91 10.00
N TRP A 59 14.25 -2.65 10.01
CA TRP A 59 14.44 -1.71 11.13
C TRP A 59 13.10 -1.30 11.71
N LYS A 60 12.65 -2.03 12.74
CA LYS A 60 11.34 -1.82 13.38
C LYS A 60 11.44 -2.04 14.87
N PHE A 61 10.49 -1.46 15.61
CA PHE A 61 10.27 -1.82 17.01
C PHE A 61 9.84 -3.28 17.13
N ARG A 62 10.21 -3.93 18.24
CA ARG A 62 9.96 -5.35 18.50
C ARG A 62 8.49 -5.74 18.29
N ASP A 63 7.58 -4.90 18.76
CA ASP A 63 6.12 -5.15 18.67
C ASP A 63 5.61 -5.11 17.22
N MET A 64 6.30 -4.42 16.33
CA MET A 64 5.94 -4.35 14.91
C MET A 64 6.22 -5.67 14.15
N TYR A 65 6.89 -6.63 14.73
CA TYR A 65 7.08 -7.95 14.12
C TYR A 65 5.92 -8.91 14.41
N THR A 66 5.26 -8.77 15.57
CA THR A 66 4.14 -9.64 15.97
C THR A 66 2.78 -9.09 15.52
N LEU A 67 2.65 -7.76 15.43
CA LEU A 67 1.40 -7.09 15.08
C LEU A 67 0.83 -7.48 13.71
N PRO A 68 1.62 -7.67 12.63
CA PRO A 68 1.09 -8.05 11.33
C PRO A 68 0.32 -9.38 11.35
N GLU A 69 0.84 -10.37 12.05
CA GLU A 69 0.16 -11.67 12.18
C GLU A 69 -1.13 -11.57 13.00
N GLN A 70 -1.12 -10.80 14.07
CA GLN A 70 -2.32 -10.58 14.89
C GLN A 70 -3.40 -9.89 14.07
N VAL A 71 -3.04 -8.86 13.30
CA VAL A 71 -3.96 -8.15 12.41
C VAL A 71 -4.48 -9.06 11.31
N SER A 72 -3.63 -9.87 10.68
CA SER A 72 -4.05 -10.84 9.67
C SER A 72 -5.09 -11.82 10.24
N LYS A 73 -4.82 -12.38 11.42
CA LYS A 73 -5.76 -13.28 12.11
C LYS A 73 -7.08 -12.57 12.46
N ALA A 74 -7.01 -11.38 13.03
CA ALA A 74 -8.19 -10.62 13.44
C ALA A 74 -9.03 -10.15 12.24
N SER A 75 -8.40 -9.80 11.14
CA SER A 75 -9.06 -9.30 9.93
C SER A 75 -9.58 -10.41 9.02
N GLY A 76 -9.09 -11.63 9.15
CA GLY A 76 -9.36 -12.73 8.23
C GLY A 76 -8.70 -12.54 6.84
N LEU A 77 -7.81 -11.55 6.68
CA LEU A 77 -7.13 -11.28 5.42
C LEU A 77 -5.73 -11.90 5.41
N ARG A 78 -5.36 -12.47 4.28
CA ARG A 78 -4.00 -12.97 4.09
C ARG A 78 -3.00 -11.82 4.11
N LEU A 79 -1.98 -11.91 4.95
CA LEU A 79 -0.86 -10.99 4.95
C LEU A 79 0.31 -11.57 4.14
N ILE A 80 0.84 -10.77 3.22
CA ILE A 80 2.07 -11.04 2.49
C ILE A 80 3.13 -10.09 3.04
N THR A 81 4.22 -10.65 3.54
CA THR A 81 5.38 -9.86 3.97
C THR A 81 6.50 -10.03 2.96
N HIS A 82 7.08 -8.93 2.52
CA HIS A 82 8.23 -8.92 1.61
C HIS A 82 9.36 -8.09 2.23
N ILE A 83 10.58 -8.63 2.15
CA ILE A 83 11.81 -7.94 2.48
C ILE A 83 12.72 -7.97 1.24
N THR A 84 13.48 -6.90 1.01
CA THR A 84 14.41 -6.80 -0.11
C THR A 84 15.63 -7.70 0.13
N PRO A 85 15.80 -8.82 -0.61
CA PRO A 85 16.89 -9.76 -0.33
C PRO A 85 18.29 -9.14 -0.50
N GLU A 86 18.44 -8.29 -1.52
CA GLU A 86 19.72 -7.59 -1.82
C GLU A 86 20.07 -6.60 -0.72
N GLY A 87 19.08 -5.87 -0.20
CA GLY A 87 19.28 -4.95 0.91
C GLY A 87 19.68 -5.65 2.20
N VAL A 88 19.09 -6.81 2.47
CA VAL A 88 19.47 -7.66 3.62
C VAL A 88 20.90 -8.19 3.45
N ALA A 89 21.23 -8.73 2.27
CA ALA A 89 22.55 -9.27 1.98
C ALA A 89 23.66 -8.20 2.06
N ALA A 90 23.36 -6.96 1.67
CA ALA A 90 24.26 -5.83 1.77
C ALA A 90 24.31 -5.19 3.17
N GLY A 91 23.47 -5.63 4.11
CA GLY A 91 23.40 -5.07 5.45
C GLY A 91 22.92 -3.61 5.49
N VAL A 92 22.08 -3.19 4.53
CA VAL A 92 21.63 -1.81 4.40
C VAL A 92 20.88 -1.37 5.65
N GLY A 93 21.38 -0.32 6.31
CA GLY A 93 20.80 0.22 7.54
C GLY A 93 20.63 1.75 7.52
N PRO A 94 19.66 2.31 8.25
CA PRO A 94 19.41 3.74 8.25
C PRO A 94 20.54 4.55 8.92
N PHE A 95 21.33 3.93 9.80
CA PHE A 95 22.41 4.58 10.52
C PHE A 95 23.76 4.42 9.79
N THR A 96 23.95 3.34 9.04
CA THR A 96 25.18 3.07 8.28
C THR A 96 25.19 3.77 6.93
N ASP A 97 24.05 3.70 6.21
CA ASP A 97 23.95 4.14 4.81
C ASP A 97 23.09 5.41 4.64
N GLY A 98 22.49 5.87 5.73
CA GLY A 98 21.57 6.99 5.74
C GLY A 98 20.13 6.63 5.41
N SER A 99 19.21 7.41 5.99
CA SER A 99 17.76 7.15 5.94
C SER A 99 17.21 7.13 4.53
N ASN A 100 17.70 8.00 3.63
CA ASN A 100 17.18 8.09 2.25
C ASN A 100 17.55 6.84 1.44
N TYR A 101 18.80 6.39 1.51
CA TYR A 101 19.24 5.20 0.81
C TYR A 101 18.57 3.94 1.36
N HIS A 102 18.51 3.80 2.68
CA HIS A 102 17.76 2.71 3.32
C HIS A 102 16.29 2.67 2.88
N THR A 103 15.62 3.83 2.86
CA THR A 103 14.23 3.91 2.41
C THR A 103 14.08 3.53 0.93
N ASP A 104 15.00 3.98 0.08
CA ASP A 104 14.92 3.61 -1.34
C ASP A 104 15.11 2.10 -1.54
N VAL A 105 16.17 1.51 -0.98
CA VAL A 105 16.46 0.09 -1.15
C VAL A 105 15.43 -0.79 -0.46
N MET A 106 15.18 -0.59 0.82
CA MET A 106 14.37 -1.52 1.62
C MET A 106 12.87 -1.33 1.42
N LYS A 107 12.40 -0.10 1.15
CA LYS A 107 10.98 0.20 0.99
C LYS A 107 10.57 0.35 -0.46
N THR A 108 11.23 1.22 -1.23
CA THR A 108 10.82 1.54 -2.61
C THR A 108 11.10 0.39 -3.55
N GLN A 109 12.32 -0.15 -3.54
CA GLN A 109 12.68 -1.31 -4.38
C GLN A 109 11.96 -2.56 -3.88
N GLY A 110 11.87 -2.78 -2.57
CA GLY A 110 11.12 -3.89 -1.99
C GLY A 110 9.65 -3.89 -2.40
N LEU A 111 9.00 -2.72 -2.45
CA LEU A 111 7.63 -2.62 -2.96
C LEU A 111 7.55 -3.05 -4.43
N LYS A 112 8.42 -2.53 -5.30
CA LYS A 112 8.43 -2.90 -6.73
C LYS A 112 8.64 -4.41 -6.91
N GLN A 113 9.62 -5.00 -6.22
CA GLN A 113 9.87 -6.44 -6.25
C GLN A 113 8.65 -7.26 -5.82
N ALA A 114 7.98 -6.85 -4.74
CA ALA A 114 6.78 -7.53 -4.27
C ALA A 114 5.64 -7.47 -5.28
N LEU A 115 5.43 -6.31 -5.90
CA LEU A 115 4.40 -6.12 -6.91
C LEU A 115 4.64 -7.00 -8.14
N ASP A 116 5.87 -7.01 -8.65
CA ASP A 116 6.26 -7.81 -9.80
C ASP A 116 6.18 -9.32 -9.49
N ARG A 117 6.71 -9.73 -8.34
CA ARG A 117 6.72 -11.14 -7.91
C ARG A 117 5.32 -11.74 -7.77
N HIS A 118 4.37 -10.94 -7.28
CA HIS A 118 3.00 -11.38 -7.06
C HIS A 118 2.05 -10.95 -8.19
N GLU A 119 2.57 -10.25 -9.21
CA GLU A 119 1.81 -9.76 -10.37
C GLU A 119 0.59 -8.93 -9.96
N PHE A 120 0.71 -8.08 -8.95
CA PHE A 120 -0.37 -7.19 -8.55
C PHE A 120 -0.55 -6.08 -9.58
N ASP A 121 -1.78 -5.89 -10.03
CA ASP A 121 -2.14 -4.89 -11.03
C ASP A 121 -2.65 -3.57 -10.42
N VAL A 122 -3.18 -3.62 -9.20
CA VAL A 122 -3.61 -2.43 -8.46
C VAL A 122 -3.13 -2.48 -7.02
N VAL A 123 -2.57 -1.35 -6.57
CA VAL A 123 -2.08 -1.13 -5.20
C VAL A 123 -2.90 -0.05 -4.54
N MET A 124 -3.53 -0.36 -3.41
CA MET A 124 -4.26 0.61 -2.59
C MET A 124 -3.36 1.13 -1.48
N GLY A 125 -3.31 2.45 -1.30
CA GLY A 125 -2.56 3.13 -0.25
C GLY A 125 -3.32 4.33 0.32
N GLY A 126 -3.18 4.58 1.63
CA GLY A 126 -3.78 5.73 2.31
C GLY A 126 -2.88 6.97 2.15
N GLU A 127 -3.07 7.72 1.09
CA GLU A 127 -2.32 8.95 0.82
C GLU A 127 -3.27 10.13 0.60
N ARG A 128 -2.91 11.29 1.14
CA ARG A 128 -3.63 12.55 0.91
C ARG A 128 -2.78 13.50 0.08
N ARG A 129 -3.43 14.28 -0.78
CA ARG A 129 -2.75 15.25 -1.66
C ARG A 129 -2.17 16.44 -0.89
N ASP A 130 -2.78 16.80 0.22
CA ASP A 130 -2.42 17.93 1.07
C ASP A 130 -1.29 17.63 2.07
N GLU A 131 -0.88 16.36 2.21
CA GLU A 131 0.19 15.98 3.11
C GLU A 131 1.59 16.37 2.61
N GLU A 132 1.79 16.35 1.28
CA GLU A 132 3.11 16.57 0.71
C GLU A 132 3.01 17.11 -0.73
N LYS A 133 3.86 18.09 -1.07
CA LYS A 133 3.91 18.72 -2.41
C LYS A 133 4.10 17.72 -3.54
N SER A 134 4.89 16.66 -3.33
CA SER A 134 5.10 15.59 -4.32
C SER A 134 3.81 14.83 -4.65
N ARG A 135 2.82 14.85 -3.75
CA ARG A 135 1.53 14.16 -3.89
C ARG A 135 0.43 15.05 -4.48
N ALA A 136 0.63 16.37 -4.57
CA ALA A 136 -0.39 17.32 -4.98
C ALA A 136 -1.01 17.03 -6.37
N LYS A 137 -0.25 16.42 -7.30
CA LYS A 137 -0.70 16.02 -8.63
C LYS A 137 -1.22 14.59 -8.72
N LYS A 138 -1.17 13.80 -7.65
CA LYS A 138 -1.71 12.45 -7.64
C LYS A 138 -3.23 12.48 -7.72
N ARG A 139 -3.79 11.51 -8.42
CA ARG A 139 -5.24 11.28 -8.54
C ARG A 139 -5.64 10.10 -7.68
N ILE A 140 -6.94 9.90 -7.49
CA ILE A 140 -7.48 8.71 -6.79
C ILE A 140 -6.92 7.46 -7.47
N PHE A 141 -7.03 7.37 -8.79
CA PHE A 141 -6.40 6.32 -9.60
C PHE A 141 -5.17 6.89 -10.33
N SER A 142 -3.98 6.44 -9.94
CA SER A 142 -2.71 6.83 -10.55
C SER A 142 -2.18 5.71 -11.43
N LEU A 143 -2.13 5.93 -12.74
CA LEU A 143 -1.57 4.97 -13.68
C LEU A 143 -0.04 4.95 -13.58
N ARG A 144 0.52 3.74 -13.62
CA ARG A 144 1.97 3.51 -13.68
C ARG A 144 2.33 2.90 -15.03
N GLN A 145 3.42 3.37 -15.58
CA GLN A 145 4.04 2.81 -16.78
C GLN A 145 4.96 1.63 -16.41
N SER A 146 5.50 0.96 -17.40
CA SER A 146 6.53 -0.08 -17.22
C SER A 146 7.65 0.40 -16.29
N GLY A 147 8.09 -0.47 -15.36
CA GLY A 147 9.05 -0.14 -14.32
C GLY A 147 8.49 0.76 -13.20
N HIS A 148 7.17 0.76 -13.00
CA HIS A 148 6.45 1.51 -11.95
C HIS A 148 6.61 3.03 -12.03
N ARG A 149 6.99 3.58 -13.20
CA ARG A 149 7.18 5.01 -13.40
C ARG A 149 5.84 5.75 -13.41
N TRP A 150 5.78 6.85 -12.69
CA TRP A 150 4.65 7.76 -12.73
C TRP A 150 4.93 8.90 -13.70
N ASP A 151 4.01 9.10 -14.65
CA ASP A 151 4.04 10.22 -15.58
C ASP A 151 2.76 11.04 -15.41
N PRO A 152 2.86 12.32 -15.00
CA PRO A 152 1.69 13.17 -14.82
C PRO A 152 0.92 13.44 -16.12
N ARG A 153 1.57 13.30 -17.28
CA ARG A 153 0.96 13.52 -18.61
C ARG A 153 0.15 12.32 -19.07
N ALA A 154 0.48 11.13 -18.60
CA ALA A 154 -0.18 9.87 -18.94
C ALA A 154 -1.34 9.50 -18.03
N GLN A 155 -1.75 10.39 -17.13
CA GLN A 155 -2.85 10.12 -16.18
C GLN A 155 -4.21 10.32 -16.87
N ARG A 156 -5.14 9.40 -16.58
CA ARG A 156 -6.55 9.56 -16.99
C ARG A 156 -7.24 10.62 -16.12
N PRO A 157 -8.28 11.30 -16.62
CA PRO A 157 -9.12 12.15 -15.79
C PRO A 157 -9.64 11.39 -14.58
N ALA A 158 -9.70 12.05 -13.41
CA ALA A 158 -10.37 11.46 -12.26
C ALA A 158 -11.87 11.43 -12.53
N LEU A 159 -12.47 10.23 -12.52
CA LEU A 159 -13.89 10.02 -12.82
C LEU A 159 -14.84 10.76 -11.86
N TRP A 160 -14.34 11.17 -10.69
CA TRP A 160 -15.14 11.75 -9.61
C TRP A 160 -14.80 13.22 -9.30
N SER A 161 -14.05 13.89 -10.15
CA SER A 161 -13.77 15.33 -10.03
C SER A 161 -14.47 16.09 -11.16
N LEU A 162 -15.78 15.96 -11.21
CA LEU A 162 -16.67 16.86 -11.94
C LEU A 162 -17.13 17.98 -11.01
#